data_065626073ef5a142254feaddf929f6db
#
_entry.id   065626073ef5a142254feaddf929f6db
#
_cell.length_a   1.000
_cell.length_b   1.000
_cell.length_c   1.000
_cell.angle_alpha   90.00
_cell.angle_beta   90.00
_cell.angle_gamma   90.00
#
_symmetry.space_group_name_H-M   'P 1'
#
loop_
_entity.id
_entity.type
_entity.pdbx_description
1 polymer ?
#
loop_
_entity_poly.entity_id
_entity_poly.type
_entity_poly.pdbx_seq_one_letter_code
_entity_poly.pdbx_strand_id
1 'polypeptide(L)'
;MRKFENFGPFKIPRKGRLVSEDLKQFWQDIEVRHEGLSGAKGCYVFGVKPSGTPRITPWYVGQTNGQNFVHECFRDHKIKHYNHALQEYKKNGVPYLYLVASMKPKGGFSTQNIVKTIGKLEEHLISLGLLRNLELRNTSSTKFYKETEVPGLLNKKAGKSKANQTLRSLFLTKQANVKRKRSPAR
;
A
#
# COMPACT_ATOMS: atom_id res chain seq x y z
N MET A 1 -2.60 21.33 -5.95
CA MET A 1 -1.99 20.11 -5.34
C MET A 1 -2.90 18.91 -5.60
N ARG A 2 -2.35 17.77 -6.05
CA ARG A 2 -3.13 16.53 -6.21
C ARG A 2 -3.33 15.90 -4.85
N LYS A 3 -4.56 15.46 -4.57
CA LYS A 3 -4.95 14.88 -3.28
C LYS A 3 -5.26 13.40 -3.47
N PHE A 4 -4.77 12.56 -2.54
CA PHE A 4 -5.14 11.16 -2.40
C PHE A 4 -5.65 10.93 -0.99
N GLU A 5 -6.61 10.03 -0.83
CA GLU A 5 -7.13 9.61 0.47
C GLU A 5 -7.09 8.10 0.60
N ASN A 6 -6.90 7.63 1.84
CA ASN A 6 -6.75 6.22 2.17
C ASN A 6 -8.08 5.64 2.67
N PHE A 7 -8.46 4.47 2.16
CA PHE A 7 -9.67 3.75 2.52
C PHE A 7 -9.32 2.31 2.88
N GLY A 8 -10.00 1.75 3.87
CA GLY A 8 -9.77 0.42 4.39
C GLY A 8 -9.34 0.43 5.88
N PRO A 9 -8.88 -0.70 6.43
CA PRO A 9 -8.68 -2.00 5.78
C PRO A 9 -10.02 -2.69 5.43
N PHE A 10 -10.15 -3.14 4.20
CA PHE A 10 -11.28 -3.97 3.78
C PHE A 10 -10.87 -5.44 3.86
N LYS A 11 -11.58 -6.21 4.68
CA LYS A 11 -11.33 -7.66 4.79
C LYS A 11 -11.78 -8.36 3.51
N ILE A 12 -10.85 -9.01 2.82
CA ILE A 12 -11.15 -9.74 1.59
C ILE A 12 -11.81 -11.08 1.93
N PRO A 13 -12.92 -11.45 1.28
CA PRO A 13 -13.57 -12.74 1.49
C PRO A 13 -12.68 -13.89 1.03
N ARG A 14 -12.81 -15.05 1.68
CA ARG A 14 -12.05 -16.25 1.39
C ARG A 14 -12.99 -17.43 1.11
N LYS A 15 -12.61 -18.26 0.14
CA LYS A 15 -13.19 -19.60 -0.06
C LYS A 15 -12.16 -20.62 0.44
N GLY A 16 -12.38 -21.16 1.63
CA GLY A 16 -11.39 -21.99 2.32
C GLY A 16 -10.11 -21.20 2.62
N ARG A 17 -9.03 -21.52 1.94
CA ARG A 17 -7.67 -20.99 2.18
C ARG A 17 -7.23 -19.94 1.17
N LEU A 18 -8.01 -19.71 0.13
CA LEU A 18 -7.71 -18.81 -0.98
C LEU A 18 -8.61 -17.57 -0.93
N VAL A 19 -8.25 -16.52 -1.66
CA VAL A 19 -9.15 -15.40 -1.91
C VAL A 19 -10.36 -15.90 -2.69
N SER A 20 -11.56 -15.46 -2.31
CA SER A 20 -12.78 -15.79 -3.04
C SER A 20 -12.76 -15.17 -4.46
N GLU A 21 -13.26 -15.91 -5.43
CA GLU A 21 -13.48 -15.39 -6.79
C GLU A 21 -14.79 -14.58 -6.85
N ASP A 22 -15.76 -14.88 -5.97
CA ASP A 22 -16.98 -14.09 -5.84
C ASP A 22 -16.72 -12.88 -4.93
N LEU A 23 -16.56 -11.75 -5.56
CA LEU A 23 -16.25 -10.47 -4.91
C LEU A 23 -17.39 -9.45 -5.06
N LYS A 24 -18.57 -9.87 -5.57
CA LYS A 24 -19.70 -8.97 -5.80
C LYS A 24 -20.14 -8.29 -4.49
N GLN A 25 -20.38 -9.08 -3.45
CA GLN A 25 -20.78 -8.56 -2.14
C GLN A 25 -19.68 -7.69 -1.50
N PHE A 26 -18.42 -8.06 -1.64
CA PHE A 26 -17.28 -7.25 -1.16
C PHE A 26 -17.29 -5.84 -1.75
N TRP A 27 -17.51 -5.69 -3.05
CA TRP A 27 -17.57 -4.39 -3.69
C TRP A 27 -18.85 -3.63 -3.35
N GLN A 28 -19.97 -4.32 -3.20
CA GLN A 28 -21.23 -3.70 -2.74
C GLN A 28 -21.08 -3.12 -1.33
N ASP A 29 -20.46 -3.83 -0.40
CA ASP A 29 -20.21 -3.36 0.96
C ASP A 29 -19.28 -2.14 1.00
N ILE A 30 -18.33 -2.05 0.06
CA ILE A 30 -17.47 -0.88 -0.10
C ILE A 30 -18.27 0.31 -0.62
N GLU A 31 -19.12 0.12 -1.64
CA GLU A 31 -19.95 1.18 -2.22
C GLU A 31 -20.96 1.74 -1.22
N VAL A 32 -21.57 0.91 -0.39
CA VAL A 32 -22.50 1.35 0.67
C VAL A 32 -21.80 2.30 1.67
N ARG A 33 -20.52 2.05 1.97
CA ARG A 33 -19.74 2.87 2.92
C ARG A 33 -19.08 4.07 2.27
N HIS A 34 -18.71 3.96 1.02
CA HIS A 34 -17.90 4.92 0.27
C HIS A 34 -18.36 4.95 -1.19
N GLU A 35 -19.51 5.59 -1.43
CA GLU A 35 -20.12 5.70 -2.75
C GLU A 35 -19.13 6.19 -3.82
N GLY A 36 -19.01 5.44 -4.90
CA GLY A 36 -18.11 5.71 -6.03
C GLY A 36 -16.66 5.27 -5.84
N LEU A 37 -16.29 4.67 -4.68
CA LEU A 37 -14.90 4.27 -4.41
C LEU A 37 -14.44 3.13 -5.34
N SER A 38 -15.28 2.16 -5.67
CA SER A 38 -14.92 1.05 -6.57
C SER A 38 -14.58 1.52 -7.98
N GLY A 39 -15.27 2.59 -8.43
CA GLY A 39 -15.03 3.27 -9.71
C GLY A 39 -13.85 4.25 -9.71
N ALA A 40 -13.24 4.54 -8.57
CA ALA A 40 -12.15 5.49 -8.45
C ALA A 40 -10.83 4.93 -9.00
N LYS A 41 -9.87 5.85 -9.20
CA LYS A 41 -8.51 5.54 -9.67
C LYS A 41 -7.48 5.80 -8.57
N GLY A 42 -6.40 5.02 -8.55
CA GLY A 42 -5.33 5.20 -7.57
C GLY A 42 -4.43 3.99 -7.42
N CYS A 43 -3.87 3.85 -6.23
CA CYS A 43 -3.08 2.68 -5.85
C CYS A 43 -3.83 1.83 -4.83
N TYR A 44 -3.47 0.56 -4.75
CA TYR A 44 -4.01 -0.35 -3.74
C TYR A 44 -2.89 -1.18 -3.12
N VAL A 45 -3.11 -1.56 -1.87
CA VAL A 45 -2.16 -2.40 -1.11
C VAL A 45 -2.89 -3.61 -0.60
N PHE A 46 -2.43 -4.78 -1.00
CA PHE A 46 -2.83 -6.04 -0.42
C PHE A 46 -1.90 -6.36 0.75
N GLY A 47 -2.51 -6.66 1.89
CA GLY A 47 -1.78 -7.06 3.08
C GLY A 47 -2.40 -8.27 3.74
N VAL A 48 -1.61 -8.96 4.55
CA VAL A 48 -2.06 -10.10 5.35
C VAL A 48 -1.81 -9.81 6.81
N LYS A 49 -2.83 -10.03 7.63
CA LYS A 49 -2.73 -10.00 9.09
C LYS A 49 -2.51 -11.43 9.58
N PRO A 50 -1.33 -11.77 10.09
CA PRO A 50 -1.09 -13.08 10.68
C PRO A 50 -1.95 -13.29 11.92
N SER A 51 -2.29 -14.54 12.21
CA SER A 51 -2.96 -14.89 13.48
C SER A 51 -2.08 -14.51 14.67
N GLY A 52 -2.71 -14.00 15.73
CA GLY A 52 -2.00 -13.60 16.97
C GLY A 52 -1.24 -12.28 16.89
N THR A 53 -1.28 -11.53 15.77
CA THR A 53 -0.64 -10.22 15.67
C THR A 53 -1.66 -9.12 15.36
N PRO A 54 -1.47 -7.88 15.89
CA PRO A 54 -2.32 -6.75 15.56
C PRO A 54 -1.95 -6.12 14.19
N ARG A 55 -0.78 -6.46 13.63
CA ARG A 55 -0.21 -5.77 12.46
C ARG A 55 -0.56 -6.47 11.16
N ILE A 56 -0.87 -5.69 10.14
CA ILE A 56 -1.02 -6.14 8.76
C ILE A 56 0.33 -5.94 8.06
N THR A 57 0.82 -6.98 7.41
CA THR A 57 2.06 -6.95 6.61
C THR A 57 1.70 -6.72 5.16
N PRO A 58 2.28 -5.73 4.46
CA PRO A 58 2.07 -5.52 3.03
C PRO A 58 2.70 -6.67 2.24
N TRP A 59 1.98 -7.16 1.22
CA TRP A 59 2.45 -8.25 0.36
C TRP A 59 2.42 -7.93 -1.12
N TYR A 60 1.60 -6.96 -1.51
CA TYR A 60 1.52 -6.52 -2.88
C TYR A 60 1.02 -5.07 -2.96
N VAL A 61 1.60 -4.29 -3.83
CA VAL A 61 1.13 -2.95 -4.20
C VAL A 61 0.77 -2.96 -5.68
N GLY A 62 -0.30 -2.27 -6.05
CA GLY A 62 -0.68 -2.12 -7.44
C GLY A 62 -1.32 -0.77 -7.72
N GLN A 63 -1.48 -0.47 -9.00
CA GLN A 63 -2.14 0.73 -9.48
C GLN A 63 -3.28 0.37 -10.44
N THR A 64 -4.19 1.30 -10.65
CA THR A 64 -5.33 1.10 -11.55
C THR A 64 -4.98 1.21 -13.03
N ASN A 65 -3.79 1.73 -13.37
CA ASN A 65 -3.26 1.81 -14.74
C ASN A 65 -4.29 2.25 -15.80
N GLY A 66 -5.03 3.32 -15.50
CA GLY A 66 -6.07 3.86 -16.39
C GLY A 66 -7.46 3.24 -16.19
N GLN A 67 -7.56 2.10 -15.56
CA GLN A 67 -8.82 1.46 -15.13
C GLN A 67 -9.31 2.01 -13.79
N ASN A 68 -10.15 1.28 -13.08
CA ASN A 68 -10.62 1.58 -11.73
C ASN A 68 -10.34 0.41 -10.79
N PHE A 69 -10.64 0.58 -9.49
CA PHE A 69 -10.33 -0.44 -8.50
C PHE A 69 -11.06 -1.76 -8.72
N VAL A 70 -12.36 -1.73 -9.06
CA VAL A 70 -13.13 -2.95 -9.26
C VAL A 70 -12.56 -3.81 -10.39
N HIS A 71 -12.01 -3.19 -11.44
CA HIS A 71 -11.44 -3.91 -12.58
C HIS A 71 -9.98 -4.34 -12.36
N GLU A 72 -9.21 -3.65 -11.49
CA GLU A 72 -7.77 -3.91 -11.36
C GLU A 72 -7.39 -4.76 -10.15
N CYS A 73 -8.05 -4.58 -9.00
CA CYS A 73 -7.56 -5.18 -7.75
C CYS A 73 -7.55 -6.71 -7.75
N PHE A 74 -8.45 -7.36 -8.48
CA PHE A 74 -8.65 -8.80 -8.44
C PHE A 74 -8.56 -9.49 -9.80
N ARG A 75 -7.71 -8.97 -10.70
CA ARG A 75 -7.36 -9.71 -11.91
C ARG A 75 -6.67 -11.02 -11.56
N ASP A 76 -6.81 -12.04 -12.38
CA ASP A 76 -6.32 -13.41 -12.13
C ASP A 76 -4.86 -13.45 -11.66
N HIS A 77 -3.97 -12.70 -12.32
CA HIS A 77 -2.57 -12.64 -11.91
C HIS A 77 -2.36 -11.97 -10.54
N LYS A 78 -3.24 -11.04 -10.14
CA LYS A 78 -3.21 -10.44 -8.79
C LYS A 78 -3.67 -11.44 -7.74
N ILE A 79 -4.76 -12.15 -8.02
CA ILE A 79 -5.27 -13.21 -7.14
C ILE A 79 -4.20 -14.28 -6.91
N LYS A 80 -3.41 -14.63 -7.93
CA LYS A 80 -2.26 -15.56 -7.78
C LYS A 80 -1.23 -15.03 -6.76
N HIS A 81 -0.87 -13.75 -6.84
CA HIS A 81 0.04 -13.12 -5.86
C HIS A 81 -0.55 -13.13 -4.45
N TYR A 82 -1.85 -12.83 -4.31
CA TYR A 82 -2.54 -12.83 -3.01
C TYR A 82 -2.60 -14.22 -2.40
N ASN A 83 -2.94 -15.21 -3.20
CA ASN A 83 -3.01 -16.61 -2.75
C ASN A 83 -1.64 -17.14 -2.35
N HIS A 84 -0.58 -16.78 -3.08
CA HIS A 84 0.78 -17.12 -2.71
C HIS A 84 1.17 -16.48 -1.36
N ALA A 85 0.88 -15.21 -1.16
CA ALA A 85 1.13 -14.54 0.11
C ALA A 85 0.38 -15.20 1.29
N LEU A 86 -0.85 -15.68 1.08
CA LEU A 86 -1.61 -16.42 2.09
C LEU A 86 -0.98 -17.78 2.44
N GLN A 87 -0.30 -18.44 1.49
CA GLN A 87 0.40 -19.70 1.71
C GLN A 87 1.56 -19.55 2.70
N GLU A 88 2.30 -18.42 2.65
CA GLU A 88 3.40 -18.12 3.58
C GLU A 88 2.95 -18.15 5.05
N TYR A 89 1.71 -17.83 5.35
CA TYR A 89 1.14 -17.88 6.71
C TYR A 89 0.48 -19.23 7.04
N LYS A 90 0.85 -20.32 6.36
CA LYS A 90 0.24 -21.65 6.58
C LYS A 90 -1.29 -21.57 6.64
N LYS A 91 -1.88 -20.61 5.90
CA LYS A 91 -3.30 -20.40 5.70
C LYS A 91 -4.07 -19.75 6.88
N ASN A 92 -3.37 -19.28 7.91
CA ASN A 92 -3.96 -18.60 9.08
C ASN A 92 -3.95 -17.07 8.97
N GLY A 93 -3.48 -16.51 7.86
CA GLY A 93 -3.50 -15.07 7.61
C GLY A 93 -4.87 -14.58 7.15
N VAL A 94 -5.27 -13.40 7.60
CA VAL A 94 -6.48 -12.72 7.13
C VAL A 94 -6.09 -11.68 6.09
N PRO A 95 -6.59 -11.77 4.83
CA PRO A 95 -6.26 -10.82 3.78
C PRO A 95 -7.05 -9.52 3.92
N TYR A 96 -6.39 -8.42 3.62
CA TYR A 96 -6.96 -7.07 3.63
C TYR A 96 -6.55 -6.29 2.39
N LEU A 97 -7.44 -5.40 1.93
CA LEU A 97 -7.20 -4.45 0.88
C LEU A 97 -7.26 -3.02 1.44
N TYR A 98 -6.30 -2.20 1.04
CA TYR A 98 -6.32 -0.75 1.21
C TYR A 98 -6.38 -0.09 -0.15
N LEU A 99 -7.16 0.97 -0.29
CA LEU A 99 -7.30 1.75 -1.50
C LEU A 99 -6.80 3.17 -1.23
N VAL A 100 -5.92 3.66 -2.08
CA VAL A 100 -5.37 5.02 -2.05
C VAL A 100 -5.93 5.75 -3.24
N ALA A 101 -7.12 6.34 -3.05
CA ALA A 101 -7.91 6.89 -4.13
C ALA A 101 -7.54 8.34 -4.44
N SER A 102 -7.51 8.69 -5.73
CA SER A 102 -7.36 10.06 -6.20
C SER A 102 -8.65 10.86 -5.97
N MET A 103 -8.51 12.06 -5.39
CA MET A 103 -9.62 12.92 -5.01
C MET A 103 -9.72 14.15 -5.91
N LYS A 104 -10.94 14.65 -6.10
CA LYS A 104 -11.18 15.98 -6.69
C LYS A 104 -10.88 17.07 -5.67
N PRO A 105 -10.46 18.29 -6.10
CA PRO A 105 -10.21 19.41 -5.17
C PRO A 105 -11.41 19.78 -4.29
N LYS A 106 -12.62 19.68 -4.85
CA LYS A 106 -13.89 20.03 -4.17
C LYS A 106 -14.54 18.85 -3.44
N GLY A 107 -13.86 17.70 -3.30
CA GLY A 107 -14.38 16.47 -2.72
C GLY A 107 -14.87 15.46 -3.76
N GLY A 108 -15.05 14.21 -3.31
CA GLY A 108 -15.41 13.07 -4.16
C GLY A 108 -14.21 12.50 -4.94
N PHE A 109 -14.42 11.34 -5.56
CA PHE A 109 -13.37 10.61 -6.27
C PHE A 109 -13.08 11.22 -7.65
N SER A 110 -11.79 11.25 -8.00
CA SER A 110 -11.34 11.69 -9.32
C SER A 110 -11.33 10.52 -10.30
N THR A 111 -11.96 10.73 -11.44
CA THR A 111 -11.90 9.82 -12.60
C THR A 111 -10.85 10.24 -13.63
N GLN A 112 -10.13 11.34 -13.37
CA GLN A 112 -9.09 11.83 -14.28
C GLN A 112 -8.00 10.79 -14.50
N ASN A 113 -7.54 10.72 -15.74
CA ASN A 113 -6.43 9.85 -16.08
C ASN A 113 -5.09 10.50 -15.73
N ILE A 114 -4.59 10.21 -14.53
CA ILE A 114 -3.30 10.70 -13.99
C ILE A 114 -2.27 9.57 -13.84
N VAL A 115 -2.21 8.68 -14.84
CA VAL A 115 -1.38 7.45 -14.80
C VAL A 115 0.04 7.71 -14.32
N LYS A 116 0.73 8.72 -14.84
CA LYS A 116 2.11 9.05 -14.42
C LYS A 116 2.22 9.36 -12.92
N THR A 117 1.24 10.06 -12.35
CA THR A 117 1.25 10.39 -10.91
C THR A 117 0.94 9.18 -10.06
N ILE A 118 -0.03 8.35 -10.50
CA ILE A 118 -0.38 7.12 -9.83
C ILE A 118 0.79 6.13 -9.88
N GLY A 119 1.50 6.03 -11.02
CA GLY A 119 2.70 5.20 -11.16
C GLY A 119 3.82 5.61 -10.19
N LYS A 120 4.11 6.91 -10.05
CA LYS A 120 5.08 7.39 -9.06
C LYS A 120 4.66 7.09 -7.62
N LEU A 121 3.35 7.16 -7.32
CA LEU A 121 2.82 6.81 -6.01
C LEU A 121 2.97 5.29 -5.76
N GLU A 122 2.68 4.46 -6.76
CA GLU A 122 2.89 3.01 -6.67
C GLU A 122 4.35 2.67 -6.37
N GLU A 123 5.32 3.24 -7.12
CA GLU A 123 6.76 3.05 -6.88
C GLU A 123 7.15 3.43 -5.45
N HIS A 124 6.63 4.55 -4.94
CA HIS A 124 6.87 4.97 -3.57
C HIS A 124 6.26 4.01 -2.54
N LEU A 125 5.04 3.54 -2.76
CA LEU A 125 4.40 2.55 -1.89
C LEU A 125 5.10 1.20 -1.93
N ILE A 126 5.64 0.78 -3.08
CA ILE A 126 6.48 -0.43 -3.20
C ILE A 126 7.73 -0.28 -2.33
N SER A 127 8.43 0.85 -2.40
CA SER A 127 9.62 1.10 -1.58
C SER A 127 9.32 1.04 -0.09
N LEU A 128 8.24 1.68 0.35
CA LEU A 128 7.77 1.61 1.75
C LEU A 128 7.37 0.18 2.16
N GLY A 129 6.74 -0.56 1.23
CA GLY A 129 6.37 -1.95 1.43
C GLY A 129 7.59 -2.85 1.63
N LEU A 130 8.64 -2.67 0.84
CA LEU A 130 9.89 -3.44 0.94
C LEU A 130 10.64 -3.17 2.24
N LEU A 131 10.58 -1.95 2.81
CA LEU A 131 11.11 -1.65 4.13
C LEU A 131 10.39 -2.41 5.26
N ARG A 132 9.20 -2.94 5.00
CA ARG A 132 8.38 -3.72 5.95
C ARG A 132 8.39 -5.22 5.66
N ASN A 133 8.50 -5.58 4.40
CA ASN A 133 8.46 -6.96 3.93
C ASN A 133 9.30 -7.12 2.67
N LEU A 134 10.48 -7.71 2.78
CA LEU A 134 11.36 -7.98 1.63
C LEU A 134 10.78 -9.01 0.66
N GLU A 135 9.81 -9.83 1.13
CA GLU A 135 9.07 -10.81 0.32
C GLU A 135 7.89 -10.21 -0.44
N LEU A 136 7.80 -8.84 -0.50
CA LEU A 136 6.77 -8.16 -1.30
C LEU A 136 6.74 -8.74 -2.72
N ARG A 137 5.55 -9.12 -3.19
CA ARG A 137 5.35 -9.90 -4.43
C ARG A 137 5.40 -9.06 -5.71
N ASN A 138 5.67 -7.78 -5.60
CA ASN A 138 5.95 -6.95 -6.77
C ASN A 138 7.20 -7.43 -7.51
N THR A 139 7.15 -7.45 -8.84
CA THR A 139 8.28 -7.81 -9.70
C THR A 139 9.05 -6.58 -10.19
N SER A 140 8.32 -5.49 -10.46
CA SER A 140 8.91 -4.22 -10.89
C SER A 140 9.31 -3.35 -9.70
N SER A 141 10.30 -2.47 -9.89
CA SER A 141 10.78 -1.48 -8.89
C SER A 141 11.28 -2.08 -7.57
N THR A 142 11.64 -3.37 -7.54
CA THR A 142 12.09 -4.06 -6.31
C THR A 142 13.57 -4.37 -6.29
N LYS A 143 14.22 -4.49 -7.45
CA LYS A 143 15.61 -4.95 -7.57
C LYS A 143 16.56 -4.11 -6.73
N PHE A 144 16.52 -2.79 -6.88
CA PHE A 144 17.35 -1.88 -6.10
C PHE A 144 17.22 -2.12 -4.60
N TYR A 145 15.99 -2.23 -4.09
CA TYR A 145 15.73 -2.41 -2.66
C TYR A 145 16.14 -3.79 -2.13
N LYS A 146 16.12 -4.82 -2.97
CA LYS A 146 16.52 -6.18 -2.59
C LYS A 146 18.03 -6.41 -2.67
N GLU A 147 18.70 -5.72 -3.59
CA GLU A 147 20.12 -5.91 -3.89
C GLU A 147 21.05 -4.84 -3.27
N THR A 148 20.49 -3.79 -2.64
CA THR A 148 21.27 -2.69 -2.08
C THR A 148 21.26 -2.73 -0.56
N GLU A 149 22.43 -2.55 0.07
CA GLU A 149 22.59 -2.38 1.50
C GLU A 149 23.03 -0.97 1.85
N VAL A 150 22.31 -0.30 2.76
CA VAL A 150 22.71 0.96 3.37
C VAL A 150 22.57 0.83 4.88
N PRO A 151 23.67 0.80 5.66
CA PRO A 151 23.59 0.56 7.10
C PRO A 151 22.67 1.55 7.82
N GLY A 152 21.68 1.02 8.51
CA GLY A 152 20.68 1.80 9.24
C GLY A 152 19.47 2.27 8.40
N LEU A 153 19.53 2.17 7.09
CA LEU A 153 18.44 2.60 6.19
C LEU A 153 17.84 1.46 5.39
N LEU A 154 18.68 0.63 4.77
CA LEU A 154 18.24 -0.39 3.83
C LEU A 154 18.99 -1.70 4.06
N ASN A 155 18.26 -2.77 4.28
CA ASN A 155 18.72 -4.17 4.41
C ASN A 155 19.85 -4.44 5.43
N LYS A 156 20.32 -3.43 6.16
CA LYS A 156 21.40 -3.57 7.13
C LYS A 156 21.17 -2.71 8.37
N LYS A 157 21.43 -3.30 9.55
CA LYS A 157 21.35 -2.54 10.81
C LYS A 157 22.45 -1.46 10.86
N ALA A 158 22.17 -0.34 11.54
CA ALA A 158 23.14 0.75 11.69
C ALA A 158 24.42 0.34 12.42
N GLY A 159 24.37 -0.70 13.25
CA GLY A 159 25.48 -1.12 14.12
C GLY A 159 25.85 -0.04 15.12
N LYS A 160 27.13 -0.02 15.56
CA LYS A 160 27.65 0.95 16.54
C LYS A 160 28.16 2.26 15.91
N SER A 161 28.21 2.37 14.58
CA SER A 161 28.66 3.58 13.88
C SER A 161 27.75 4.77 14.16
N LYS A 162 28.30 5.85 14.69
CA LYS A 162 27.60 7.10 14.96
C LYS A 162 27.00 7.70 13.67
N ALA A 163 27.76 7.65 12.56
CA ALA A 163 27.29 8.12 11.26
C ALA A 163 26.05 7.36 10.79
N ASN A 164 26.05 6.02 10.90
CA ASN A 164 24.91 5.20 10.50
C ASN A 164 23.67 5.44 11.39
N GLN A 165 23.88 5.63 12.71
CA GLN A 165 22.81 5.90 13.67
C GLN A 165 22.20 7.29 13.44
N THR A 166 23.01 8.32 13.22
CA THR A 166 22.54 9.67 12.94
C THR A 166 21.86 9.75 11.58
N LEU A 167 22.41 9.12 10.54
CA LEU A 167 21.77 9.05 9.23
C LEU A 167 20.40 8.37 9.32
N ARG A 168 20.29 7.26 10.07
CA ARG A 168 19.01 6.62 10.32
C ARG A 168 18.01 7.56 10.99
N SER A 169 18.44 8.33 11.97
CA SER A 169 17.56 9.24 12.71
C SER A 169 17.00 10.36 11.82
N LEU A 170 17.75 10.81 10.81
CA LEU A 170 17.28 11.82 9.86
C LEU A 170 16.07 11.35 9.05
N PHE A 171 16.00 10.06 8.69
CA PHE A 171 14.98 9.53 7.79
C PHE A 171 13.90 8.70 8.47
N LEU A 172 14.20 8.03 9.57
CA LEU A 172 13.31 7.04 10.18
C LEU A 172 12.80 7.43 11.58
N THR A 173 13.17 8.59 12.12
CA THR A 173 12.60 9.11 13.36
C THR A 173 11.26 9.79 13.07
N LYS A 174 10.30 9.70 14.00
CA LYS A 174 9.03 10.44 13.91
C LYS A 174 9.35 11.92 13.68
N GLN A 175 8.72 12.55 12.67
CA GLN A 175 8.83 13.98 12.46
C GLN A 175 8.49 14.69 13.77
N ALA A 176 9.47 15.43 14.33
CA ALA A 176 9.16 16.41 15.36
C ALA A 176 8.16 17.40 14.75
N ASN A 177 7.07 17.70 15.46
CA ASN A 177 6.10 18.70 15.05
C ASN A 177 6.82 20.05 14.97
N VAL A 178 7.41 20.37 13.84
CA VAL A 178 7.95 21.70 13.56
C VAL A 178 6.74 22.61 13.41
N LYS A 179 6.35 23.27 14.49
CA LYS A 179 5.39 24.39 14.44
C LYS A 179 5.97 25.42 13.48
N ARG A 180 5.48 25.45 12.23
CA ARG A 180 5.75 26.54 11.31
C ARG A 180 5.23 27.81 11.97
N LYS A 181 6.13 28.67 12.47
CA LYS A 181 5.80 30.04 12.83
C LYS A 181 5.20 30.69 11.57
N ARG A 182 3.89 30.95 11.58
CA ARG A 182 3.27 31.79 10.55
C ARG A 182 3.93 33.17 10.68
N SER A 183 4.64 33.60 9.65
CA SER A 183 5.06 34.98 9.53
C SER A 183 3.81 35.88 9.58
N PRO A 184 3.78 36.96 10.36
CA PRO A 184 2.67 37.87 10.32
C PRO A 184 2.58 38.45 8.90
N ALA A 185 1.38 38.45 8.33
CA ALA A 185 1.09 39.14 7.08
C ALA A 185 1.41 40.63 7.25
N ARG A 186 2.21 41.17 6.33
CA ARG A 186 2.38 42.62 6.17
C ARG A 186 1.24 43.18 5.35
#